data_0ed07989411126f986ca77b20519f3ae
#
_entry.id   0ed07989411126f986ca77b20519f3ae
#
_cell.length_a   1.000
_cell.length_b   1.000
_cell.length_c   1.000
_cell.angle_alpha   90.00
_cell.angle_beta   90.00
_cell.angle_gamma   90.00
#
_symmetry.space_group_name_H-M   'P 1'
#
loop_
_entity.id
_entity.type
_entity.pdbx_description
1 polymer ?
#
loop_
_entity_poly.entity_id
_entity_poly.type
_entity_poly.pdbx_seq_one_letter_code
_entity_poly.pdbx_strand_id
1 'polypeptide(L)'
;MIPKSIHSLPARRITAMLAAVAMVIQQTPVWAQAGAGAPPAIKVTVREGDGALNNIRTQQAKDPVVIVTDTAGRPVVGAQVTFTTPDLGASGLFPTGNSFTVITGPDGMAVARGMKPNNVVGQFQIRVSAVHAGQTVRVAIGQTNAAPQKSGGSGGKTALLVAILGGAAAGVAVGVTRSGNKTSSPTAPSGTSISAGGSSFGPPR
;
A
#
# COMPACT_ATOMS: atom_id res chain seq x y z
N MET A 1 -18.40 2.07 101.95
CA MET A 1 -17.66 3.26 101.48
C MET A 1 -16.88 2.85 100.22
N ILE A 2 -17.30 3.33 99.08
CA ILE A 2 -16.70 3.08 97.75
C ILE A 2 -15.91 4.33 97.40
N PRO A 3 -14.77 4.22 96.71
CA PRO A 3 -14.64 5.03 95.55
C PRO A 3 -14.15 4.21 94.32
N LYS A 4 -14.87 4.37 93.33
CA LYS A 4 -14.67 3.99 91.93
C LYS A 4 -13.75 4.99 91.27
N SER A 5 -12.61 4.59 90.80
CA SER A 5 -11.81 5.44 89.94
C SER A 5 -11.63 4.71 88.56
N ILE A 6 -12.34 5.21 87.61
CA ILE A 6 -12.22 4.75 86.25
C ILE A 6 -11.21 5.69 85.52
N HIS A 7 -10.03 5.18 85.25
CA HIS A 7 -9.09 5.90 84.40
C HIS A 7 -9.50 5.81 82.94
N SER A 8 -10.07 6.90 82.46
CA SER A 8 -10.32 7.09 81.01
C SER A 8 -9.00 7.28 80.27
N LEU A 9 -8.62 6.32 79.51
CA LEU A 9 -7.54 6.43 78.51
C LEU A 9 -7.95 7.44 77.43
N PRO A 10 -7.07 8.40 77.06
CA PRO A 10 -7.43 9.41 76.09
C PRO A 10 -7.51 8.79 74.68
N ALA A 11 -8.69 8.90 74.12
CA ALA A 11 -9.05 8.43 72.74
C ALA A 11 -8.18 9.01 71.61
N ARG A 12 -7.29 9.93 71.91
CA ARG A 12 -6.40 10.62 70.93
C ARG A 12 -5.22 9.77 70.43
N ARG A 13 -4.87 8.68 71.08
CA ARG A 13 -3.71 7.84 70.71
C ARG A 13 -4.08 6.71 69.76
N ILE A 14 -5.36 6.38 69.66
CA ILE A 14 -5.82 5.31 68.79
C ILE A 14 -6.01 5.83 67.35
N THR A 15 -6.39 7.09 67.18
CA THR A 15 -6.55 7.72 65.83
C THR A 15 -5.22 7.98 65.15
N ALA A 16 -4.12 8.17 65.91
CA ALA A 16 -2.79 8.38 65.29
C ALA A 16 -2.15 7.09 64.75
N MET A 17 -2.49 5.93 65.29
CA MET A 17 -1.97 4.64 64.80
C MET A 17 -2.69 4.14 63.54
N LEU A 18 -3.95 4.46 63.35
CA LEU A 18 -4.72 4.10 62.15
C LEU A 18 -4.36 4.94 60.94
N ALA A 19 -3.90 6.20 61.15
CA ALA A 19 -3.45 7.05 60.04
C ALA A 19 -2.06 6.66 59.50
N ALA A 20 -1.20 6.01 60.30
CA ALA A 20 0.12 5.56 59.85
C ALA A 20 0.08 4.26 59.04
N VAL A 21 -0.94 3.42 59.21
CA VAL A 21 -1.10 2.16 58.45
C VAL A 21 -1.73 2.41 57.07
N ALA A 22 -2.52 3.48 56.91
CA ALA A 22 -3.13 3.81 55.62
C ALA A 22 -2.15 4.43 54.61
N MET A 23 -0.96 4.88 55.02
CA MET A 23 0.01 5.56 54.14
C MET A 23 1.06 4.63 53.52
N VAL A 24 1.08 3.36 53.90
CA VAL A 24 2.06 2.37 53.40
C VAL A 24 1.57 1.57 52.16
N ILE A 25 0.30 1.68 51.79
CA ILE A 25 -0.27 0.85 50.72
C ILE A 25 -0.19 1.53 49.33
N GLN A 26 0.38 2.72 49.20
CA GLN A 26 0.46 3.46 47.94
C GLN A 26 1.83 3.42 47.26
N GLN A 27 2.72 2.55 47.67
CA GLN A 27 3.93 2.32 46.90
C GLN A 27 3.71 1.18 45.92
N THR A 28 2.96 1.46 44.86
CA THR A 28 3.01 0.61 43.64
C THR A 28 4.44 0.70 43.11
N PRO A 29 5.14 -0.42 42.97
CA PRO A 29 6.49 -0.38 42.40
C PRO A 29 6.45 0.15 40.99
N VAL A 30 7.03 1.33 40.75
CA VAL A 30 7.15 2.03 39.46
C VAL A 30 8.00 1.25 38.45
N TRP A 31 8.60 0.13 38.87
CA TRP A 31 9.44 -0.70 38.00
C TRP A 31 8.69 -1.75 37.14
N ALA A 32 7.36 -1.87 37.31
CA ALA A 32 6.56 -2.76 36.46
C ALA A 32 6.18 -2.16 35.07
N GLN A 33 6.58 -0.93 34.76
CA GLN A 33 6.45 -0.30 33.45
C GLN A 33 7.76 -0.23 32.68
N ALA A 34 8.73 -1.11 33.01
CA ALA A 34 9.92 -1.27 32.20
C ALA A 34 9.52 -1.88 30.84
N GLY A 35 9.18 -0.98 29.91
CA GLY A 35 9.41 -1.18 28.51
C GLY A 35 8.81 -2.45 27.88
N ALA A 36 7.50 -2.49 27.68
CA ALA A 36 7.06 -3.07 26.41
C ALA A 36 7.64 -2.14 25.33
N GLY A 37 8.87 -2.43 24.87
CA GLY A 37 9.48 -1.72 23.76
C GLY A 37 8.44 -1.69 22.64
N ALA A 38 8.23 -0.52 22.03
CA ALA A 38 7.32 -0.43 20.90
C ALA A 38 7.65 -1.58 19.94
N PRO A 39 6.65 -2.34 19.48
CA PRO A 39 6.91 -3.46 18.59
C PRO A 39 7.74 -2.96 17.41
N PRO A 40 8.76 -3.73 16.97
CA PRO A 40 9.66 -3.28 15.91
C PRO A 40 8.85 -2.90 14.68
N ALA A 41 9.07 -1.68 14.16
CA ALA A 41 8.37 -1.21 12.99
C ALA A 41 8.64 -2.16 11.82
N ILE A 42 7.58 -2.52 11.09
CA ILE A 42 7.68 -3.37 9.90
C ILE A 42 7.72 -2.52 8.63
N LYS A 43 8.36 -3.05 7.60
CA LYS A 43 8.43 -2.47 6.25
C LYS A 43 7.96 -3.51 5.24
N VAL A 44 7.18 -3.08 4.26
CA VAL A 44 6.74 -3.93 3.14
C VAL A 44 7.41 -3.43 1.87
N THR A 45 8.07 -4.33 1.14
CA THR A 45 8.70 -4.05 -0.15
C THR A 45 8.10 -4.95 -1.22
N VAL A 46 7.68 -4.37 -2.33
CA VAL A 46 7.21 -5.12 -3.49
C VAL A 46 8.40 -5.77 -4.20
N ARG A 47 8.35 -7.08 -4.40
CA ARG A 47 9.37 -7.86 -5.11
C ARG A 47 8.99 -8.13 -6.54
N GLU A 48 7.73 -8.52 -6.77
CA GLU A 48 7.23 -8.85 -8.09
C GLU A 48 5.79 -8.39 -8.28
N GLY A 49 5.40 -8.21 -9.53
CA GLY A 49 4.04 -7.86 -9.91
C GLY A 49 3.79 -6.39 -10.16
N ASP A 50 4.67 -5.49 -9.69
CA ASP A 50 4.53 -4.07 -10.00
C ASP A 50 4.88 -3.78 -11.46
N GLY A 51 4.05 -2.97 -12.13
CA GLY A 51 4.18 -2.69 -13.56
C GLY A 51 3.83 -3.86 -14.48
N ALA A 52 3.34 -4.99 -13.95
CA ALA A 52 3.08 -6.19 -14.74
C ALA A 52 1.94 -6.00 -15.74
N LEU A 53 2.13 -6.58 -16.94
CA LEU A 53 1.13 -6.68 -17.99
C LEU A 53 0.44 -8.05 -17.92
N ASN A 54 -0.84 -8.05 -17.68
CA ASN A 54 -1.68 -9.24 -17.63
C ASN A 54 -2.38 -9.44 -18.96
N ASN A 55 -2.50 -10.68 -19.41
CA ASN A 55 -3.16 -11.03 -20.64
C ASN A 55 -4.59 -11.51 -20.38
N ILE A 56 -5.59 -10.70 -20.74
CA ILE A 56 -6.99 -11.03 -20.51
C ILE A 56 -7.50 -12.16 -21.43
N ARG A 57 -6.86 -12.41 -22.58
CA ARG A 57 -7.28 -13.47 -23.51
C ARG A 57 -6.87 -14.86 -23.04
N THR A 58 -5.66 -14.98 -22.47
CA THR A 58 -5.13 -16.23 -21.92
C THR A 58 -5.41 -16.38 -20.43
N GLN A 59 -6.05 -15.38 -19.81
CA GLN A 59 -6.32 -15.34 -18.37
C GLN A 59 -5.04 -15.51 -17.53
N GLN A 60 -3.93 -14.95 -18.01
CA GLN A 60 -2.65 -14.99 -17.35
C GLN A 60 -2.33 -13.65 -16.70
N ALA A 61 -2.05 -13.67 -15.42
CA ALA A 61 -1.56 -12.55 -14.66
C ALA A 61 -0.24 -12.90 -13.98
N LYS A 62 0.53 -11.86 -13.63
CA LYS A 62 1.71 -12.01 -12.78
C LYS A 62 1.26 -11.96 -11.32
N ASP A 63 1.56 -13.02 -10.58
CA ASP A 63 1.29 -13.08 -9.16
C ASP A 63 2.08 -12.00 -8.41
N PRO A 64 1.44 -11.19 -7.56
CA PRO A 64 2.14 -10.20 -6.76
C PRO A 64 2.90 -10.86 -5.60
N VAL A 65 4.14 -10.41 -5.39
CA VAL A 65 5.03 -10.88 -4.32
C VAL A 65 5.53 -9.69 -3.52
N VAL A 66 5.41 -9.77 -2.20
CA VAL A 66 5.98 -8.78 -1.28
C VAL A 66 6.89 -9.47 -0.26
N ILE A 67 7.81 -8.69 0.28
CA ILE A 67 8.65 -9.05 1.43
C ILE A 67 8.31 -8.14 2.60
N VAL A 68 8.15 -8.71 3.78
CA VAL A 68 7.99 -8.00 5.04
C VAL A 68 9.28 -8.11 5.82
N THR A 69 9.87 -6.97 6.17
CA THR A 69 11.09 -6.88 6.96
C THR A 69 10.89 -5.98 8.17
N ASP A 70 11.73 -6.11 9.18
CA ASP A 70 11.84 -5.14 10.28
C ASP A 70 12.72 -3.94 9.86
N THR A 71 12.90 -3.00 10.78
CA THR A 71 13.74 -1.80 10.56
C THR A 71 15.23 -2.14 10.38
N ALA A 72 15.69 -3.31 10.83
CA ALA A 72 17.03 -3.81 10.63
C ALA A 72 17.18 -4.59 9.32
N GLY A 73 16.12 -4.69 8.50
CA GLY A 73 16.11 -5.43 7.25
C GLY A 73 15.96 -6.95 7.40
N ARG A 74 15.69 -7.46 8.60
CA ARG A 74 15.50 -8.90 8.84
C ARG A 74 14.09 -9.32 8.41
N PRO A 75 13.94 -10.52 7.82
CA PRO A 75 12.62 -11.04 7.46
C PRO A 75 11.69 -11.16 8.66
N VAL A 76 10.45 -10.74 8.50
CA VAL A 76 9.40 -10.91 9.51
C VAL A 76 8.56 -12.13 9.17
N VAL A 77 8.67 -13.15 10.01
CA VAL A 77 7.89 -14.40 9.89
C VAL A 77 6.54 -14.23 10.58
N GLY A 78 5.48 -14.82 10.02
CA GLY A 78 4.16 -14.83 10.65
C GLY A 78 3.38 -13.52 10.50
N ALA A 79 3.82 -12.58 9.66
CA ALA A 79 3.05 -11.40 9.33
C ALA A 79 1.86 -11.79 8.43
N GLN A 80 0.66 -11.31 8.77
CA GLN A 80 -0.52 -11.48 7.95
C GLN A 80 -0.53 -10.44 6.83
N VAL A 81 -0.49 -10.88 5.57
CA VAL A 81 -0.52 -10.02 4.39
C VAL A 81 -1.80 -10.25 3.62
N THR A 82 -2.57 -9.19 3.43
CA THR A 82 -3.82 -9.20 2.65
C THR A 82 -3.64 -8.39 1.37
N PHE A 83 -3.90 -9.03 0.24
CA PHE A 83 -3.95 -8.42 -1.09
C PHE A 83 -5.40 -8.18 -1.46
N THR A 84 -5.74 -6.97 -1.90
CA THR A 84 -7.10 -6.60 -2.29
C THR A 84 -7.08 -5.93 -3.65
N THR A 85 -7.85 -6.47 -4.59
CA THR A 85 -8.04 -5.92 -5.93
C THR A 85 -9.29 -5.04 -5.97
N PRO A 86 -9.42 -4.10 -6.94
CA PRO A 86 -10.62 -3.29 -7.11
C PRO A 86 -11.86 -4.13 -7.45
N ASP A 87 -13.03 -3.64 -7.00
CA ASP A 87 -14.32 -4.28 -7.34
C ASP A 87 -14.86 -3.81 -8.69
N LEU A 88 -14.40 -2.66 -9.19
CA LEU A 88 -14.88 -2.02 -10.42
C LEU A 88 -13.73 -1.75 -11.40
N GLY A 89 -14.04 -1.81 -12.70
CA GLY A 89 -13.09 -1.54 -13.76
C GLY A 89 -12.12 -2.67 -14.01
N ALA A 90 -10.91 -2.33 -14.51
CA ALA A 90 -9.82 -3.30 -14.65
C ALA A 90 -9.41 -3.83 -13.29
N SER A 91 -9.26 -5.15 -13.17
CA SER A 91 -9.01 -5.84 -11.90
C SER A 91 -8.45 -7.24 -12.13
N GLY A 92 -8.06 -7.89 -11.05
CA GLY A 92 -7.75 -9.31 -10.99
C GLY A 92 -8.60 -10.00 -9.93
N LEU A 93 -8.80 -11.30 -10.08
CA LEU A 93 -9.48 -12.15 -9.13
C LEU A 93 -8.54 -13.22 -8.62
N PHE A 94 -8.42 -13.35 -7.33
CA PHE A 94 -7.77 -14.48 -6.67
C PHE A 94 -8.73 -15.67 -6.57
N PRO A 95 -8.24 -16.87 -6.27
CA PRO A 95 -9.12 -18.03 -6.04
C PRO A 95 -10.17 -17.82 -4.95
N THR A 96 -9.89 -16.91 -4.00
CA THR A 96 -10.78 -16.53 -2.90
C THR A 96 -11.66 -15.32 -3.21
N GLY A 97 -11.61 -14.76 -4.43
CA GLY A 97 -12.33 -13.54 -4.83
C GLY A 97 -11.42 -12.31 -4.90
N ASN A 98 -11.94 -11.14 -4.54
CA ASN A 98 -11.21 -9.86 -4.62
C ASN A 98 -10.16 -9.66 -3.52
N SER A 99 -10.07 -10.58 -2.56
CA SER A 99 -9.12 -10.53 -1.47
C SER A 99 -8.42 -11.87 -1.27
N PHE A 100 -7.11 -11.81 -1.01
CA PHE A 100 -6.29 -12.99 -0.72
C PHE A 100 -5.40 -12.68 0.48
N THR A 101 -5.47 -13.55 1.51
CA THR A 101 -4.67 -13.38 2.72
C THR A 101 -3.69 -14.55 2.85
N VAL A 102 -2.43 -14.22 3.14
CA VAL A 102 -1.35 -15.18 3.32
C VAL A 102 -0.46 -14.76 4.50
N ILE A 103 0.15 -15.72 5.16
CA ILE A 103 1.12 -15.51 6.24
C ILE A 103 2.53 -15.57 5.66
N THR A 104 3.42 -14.63 6.06
CA THR A 104 4.81 -14.64 5.62
C THR A 104 5.60 -15.84 6.12
N GLY A 105 6.39 -16.42 5.22
CA GLY A 105 7.30 -17.54 5.51
C GLY A 105 8.58 -17.13 6.25
N PRO A 106 9.51 -18.08 6.43
CA PRO A 106 10.81 -17.82 7.09
C PRO A 106 11.66 -16.74 6.40
N ASP A 107 11.46 -16.54 5.11
CA ASP A 107 12.08 -15.53 4.27
C ASP A 107 11.36 -14.17 4.28
N GLY A 108 10.27 -14.04 5.07
CA GLY A 108 9.44 -12.87 5.14
C GLY A 108 8.59 -12.64 3.88
N MET A 109 8.54 -13.59 2.95
CA MET A 109 7.81 -13.45 1.68
C MET A 109 6.34 -13.80 1.84
N ALA A 110 5.50 -13.04 1.11
CA ALA A 110 4.09 -13.32 0.90
C ALA A 110 3.80 -13.29 -0.61
N VAL A 111 3.26 -14.39 -1.13
CA VAL A 111 2.93 -14.58 -2.55
C VAL A 111 1.42 -14.77 -2.69
N ALA A 112 0.76 -13.89 -3.43
CA ALA A 112 -0.65 -14.04 -3.73
C ALA A 112 -0.83 -14.81 -5.05
N ARG A 113 -0.92 -16.13 -4.94
CA ARG A 113 -0.90 -17.06 -6.07
C ARG A 113 -2.26 -17.20 -6.76
N GLY A 114 -2.20 -17.44 -8.07
CA GLY A 114 -3.35 -17.82 -8.86
C GLY A 114 -4.28 -16.68 -9.23
N MET A 115 -3.76 -15.46 -9.27
CA MET A 115 -4.52 -14.31 -9.74
C MET A 115 -4.83 -14.46 -11.22
N LYS A 116 -6.07 -14.16 -11.61
CA LYS A 116 -6.52 -14.10 -13.02
C LYS A 116 -7.03 -12.69 -13.31
N PRO A 117 -6.66 -12.08 -14.46
CA PRO A 117 -7.19 -10.77 -14.82
C PRO A 117 -8.68 -10.89 -15.16
N ASN A 118 -9.47 -9.86 -14.89
CA ASN A 118 -10.79 -9.77 -15.44
C ASN A 118 -10.73 -9.36 -16.92
N ASN A 119 -11.88 -9.36 -17.62
CA ASN A 119 -11.94 -9.06 -19.06
C ASN A 119 -11.91 -7.56 -19.39
N VAL A 120 -11.67 -6.69 -18.41
CA VAL A 120 -11.62 -5.24 -18.58
C VAL A 120 -10.17 -4.81 -18.77
N VAL A 121 -9.89 -4.18 -19.93
CA VAL A 121 -8.58 -3.59 -20.25
C VAL A 121 -8.39 -2.32 -19.42
N GLY A 122 -7.18 -2.11 -18.89
CA GLY A 122 -6.82 -0.91 -18.16
C GLY A 122 -5.85 -1.16 -17.02
N GLN A 123 -5.43 -0.08 -16.39
CA GLN A 123 -4.59 -0.12 -15.22
C GLN A 123 -5.43 -0.28 -13.94
N PHE A 124 -4.87 -1.00 -12.98
CA PHE A 124 -5.47 -1.13 -11.65
C PHE A 124 -4.38 -1.24 -10.58
N GLN A 125 -4.78 -1.08 -9.33
CA GLN A 125 -3.89 -1.19 -8.19
C GLN A 125 -4.37 -2.28 -7.23
N ILE A 126 -3.47 -3.16 -6.85
CA ILE A 126 -3.66 -4.14 -5.79
C ILE A 126 -3.21 -3.47 -4.48
N ARG A 127 -4.12 -3.32 -3.53
CA ARG A 127 -3.81 -2.82 -2.19
C ARG A 127 -3.27 -3.97 -1.36
N VAL A 128 -2.11 -3.76 -0.76
CA VAL A 128 -1.47 -4.73 0.12
C VAL A 128 -1.44 -4.17 1.52
N SER A 129 -1.93 -4.92 2.49
CA SER A 129 -1.90 -4.58 3.91
C SER A 129 -1.19 -5.69 4.67
N ALA A 130 -0.08 -5.38 5.32
CA ALA A 130 0.65 -6.30 6.18
C ALA A 130 0.43 -5.93 7.64
N VAL A 131 0.09 -6.92 8.46
CA VAL A 131 -0.16 -6.77 9.89
C VAL A 131 0.76 -7.70 10.66
N HIS A 132 1.50 -7.17 11.63
CA HIS A 132 2.34 -7.92 12.53
C HIS A 132 2.51 -7.20 13.87
N ALA A 133 2.36 -7.91 14.99
CA ALA A 133 2.53 -7.35 16.35
C ALA A 133 1.75 -6.03 16.58
N GLY A 134 0.52 -5.93 16.08
CA GLY A 134 -0.33 -4.74 16.21
C GLY A 134 0.02 -3.59 15.26
N GLN A 135 1.04 -3.72 14.43
CA GLN A 135 1.40 -2.74 13.40
C GLN A 135 0.79 -3.09 12.06
N THR A 136 0.39 -2.06 11.31
CA THR A 136 -0.14 -2.22 9.94
C THR A 136 0.60 -1.31 8.98
N VAL A 137 1.13 -1.90 7.91
CA VAL A 137 1.76 -1.18 6.80
C VAL A 137 1.00 -1.47 5.52
N ARG A 138 0.83 -0.44 4.68
CA ARG A 138 0.12 -0.55 3.41
C ARG A 138 1.01 -0.12 2.26
N VAL A 139 0.96 -0.87 1.15
CA VAL A 139 1.59 -0.52 -0.13
C VAL A 139 0.61 -0.82 -1.26
N ALA A 140 0.86 -0.26 -2.45
CA ALA A 140 0.09 -0.54 -3.66
C ALA A 140 1.01 -1.17 -4.71
N ILE A 141 0.46 -2.10 -5.51
CA ILE A 141 1.11 -2.75 -6.64
C ILE A 141 0.30 -2.39 -7.88
N GLY A 142 0.90 -1.69 -8.82
CA GLY A 142 0.26 -1.34 -10.09
C GLY A 142 0.36 -2.48 -11.10
N GLN A 143 -0.76 -2.83 -11.74
CA GLN A 143 -0.78 -3.78 -12.85
C GLN A 143 -1.68 -3.28 -13.99
N THR A 144 -1.51 -3.85 -15.19
CA THR A 144 -2.30 -3.48 -16.35
C THR A 144 -2.86 -4.73 -17.04
N ASN A 145 -4.16 -4.75 -17.24
CA ASN A 145 -4.83 -5.74 -18.06
C ASN A 145 -4.77 -5.30 -19.52
N ALA A 146 -4.21 -6.13 -20.38
CA ALA A 146 -4.08 -5.88 -21.80
C ALA A 146 -4.69 -7.03 -22.63
N ALA A 147 -5.29 -6.68 -23.75
CA ALA A 147 -5.67 -7.62 -24.78
C ALA A 147 -4.61 -7.58 -25.88
N PRO A 148 -3.61 -8.49 -25.90
CA PRO A 148 -2.62 -8.49 -26.97
C PRO A 148 -3.32 -8.75 -28.30
N GLN A 149 -3.18 -7.82 -29.23
CA GLN A 149 -3.66 -8.00 -30.59
C GLN A 149 -2.71 -8.98 -31.30
N LYS A 150 -3.27 -10.00 -31.90
CA LYS A 150 -2.54 -10.84 -32.81
C LYS A 150 -2.19 -9.95 -34.01
N SER A 151 -0.94 -9.48 -34.10
CA SER A 151 -0.48 -8.82 -35.30
C SER A 151 -0.59 -9.84 -36.46
N GLY A 152 -1.57 -9.63 -37.32
CA GLY A 152 -1.78 -10.44 -38.49
C GLY A 152 -0.53 -10.40 -39.37
N GLY A 153 0.02 -11.54 -39.63
CA GLY A 153 1.17 -11.99 -40.30
C GLY A 153 1.91 -11.05 -41.27
N SER A 154 3.16 -11.11 -41.19
CA SER A 154 4.20 -11.25 -42.18
C SER A 154 5.53 -11.03 -41.48
N GLY A 155 6.30 -12.06 -41.36
CA GLY A 155 7.74 -12.18 -41.09
C GLY A 155 8.47 -10.96 -40.50
N GLY A 156 8.28 -10.64 -39.25
CA GLY A 156 9.03 -9.57 -38.61
C GLY A 156 8.74 -9.54 -37.10
N LYS A 157 9.78 -9.44 -36.31
CA LYS A 157 9.76 -9.42 -34.82
C LYS A 157 8.55 -8.67 -34.27
N THR A 158 7.72 -9.38 -33.52
CA THR A 158 6.44 -8.89 -32.99
C THR A 158 6.67 -7.75 -32.01
N ALA A 159 6.38 -6.52 -32.42
CA ALA A 159 6.27 -5.39 -31.49
C ALA A 159 4.89 -5.46 -30.84
N LEU A 160 4.85 -5.63 -29.53
CA LEU A 160 3.64 -5.59 -28.74
C LEU A 160 3.16 -4.13 -28.64
N LEU A 161 2.17 -3.76 -29.46
CA LEU A 161 1.48 -2.47 -29.31
C LEU A 161 0.43 -2.59 -28.20
N VAL A 162 0.75 -2.08 -27.04
CA VAL A 162 -0.21 -1.88 -25.95
C VAL A 162 -0.90 -0.54 -26.18
N ALA A 163 -2.14 -0.58 -26.67
CA ALA A 163 -2.97 0.62 -26.70
C ALA A 163 -3.51 0.88 -25.29
N ILE A 164 -2.89 1.82 -24.58
CA ILE A 164 -3.41 2.32 -23.31
C ILE A 164 -4.42 3.42 -23.63
N LEU A 165 -5.69 3.09 -23.63
CA LEU A 165 -6.79 4.07 -23.70
C LEU A 165 -7.22 4.39 -22.27
N GLY A 166 -6.86 5.57 -21.80
CA GLY A 166 -7.53 6.12 -20.63
C GLY A 166 -6.66 6.89 -19.66
N GLY A 167 -6.72 8.21 -19.72
CA GLY A 167 -6.69 9.10 -18.59
C GLY A 167 -5.34 9.69 -18.18
N ALA A 168 -5.15 10.94 -18.62
CA ALA A 168 -4.38 12.03 -18.00
C ALA A 168 -2.88 11.82 -17.70
N ALA A 169 -2.08 12.51 -18.56
CA ALA A 169 -0.82 13.16 -18.24
C ALA A 169 0.38 12.28 -17.85
N ALA A 170 1.08 11.77 -18.84
CA ALA A 170 2.51 11.88 -19.03
C ALA A 170 2.87 11.16 -20.33
N GLY A 171 3.17 11.92 -21.38
CA GLY A 171 3.53 11.37 -22.68
C GLY A 171 4.81 10.55 -22.64
N VAL A 172 4.70 9.25 -22.87
CA VAL A 172 5.82 8.44 -23.32
C VAL A 172 5.57 8.15 -24.81
N ALA A 173 6.16 8.96 -25.67
CA ALA A 173 6.24 8.68 -27.08
C ALA A 173 7.24 7.55 -27.28
N VAL A 174 6.75 6.32 -27.49
CA VAL A 174 7.60 5.23 -27.96
C VAL A 174 7.73 5.36 -29.48
N GLY A 175 8.85 5.93 -29.92
CA GLY A 175 9.20 6.00 -31.33
C GLY A 175 9.52 4.62 -31.88
N VAL A 176 8.68 4.12 -32.78
CA VAL A 176 8.97 2.92 -33.57
C VAL A 176 9.84 3.34 -34.77
N THR A 177 11.15 3.08 -34.70
CA THR A 177 12.00 3.20 -35.86
C THR A 177 11.78 2.02 -36.80
N ARG A 178 11.09 2.28 -37.87
CA ARG A 178 10.93 1.33 -38.97
C ARG A 178 12.15 1.47 -39.88
N SER A 179 13.08 0.54 -39.82
CA SER A 179 14.13 0.40 -40.84
C SER A 179 13.56 -0.27 -42.07
N GLY A 180 13.35 0.49 -43.10
CA GLY A 180 12.86 0.00 -44.38
C GLY A 180 12.82 1.14 -45.38
N ASN A 181 13.90 1.23 -46.14
CA ASN A 181 14.20 2.17 -47.20
C ASN A 181 13.02 2.42 -48.15
N LYS A 182 12.47 3.66 -48.15
CA LYS A 182 12.05 4.41 -49.34
C LYS A 182 11.62 5.81 -48.93
N THR A 183 12.33 6.76 -49.50
CA THR A 183 12.14 8.19 -49.52
C THR A 183 10.71 8.61 -49.84
N SER A 184 10.01 9.18 -48.87
CA SER A 184 8.99 10.19 -49.09
C SER A 184 8.93 11.06 -47.81
N SER A 185 9.35 12.30 -48.00
CA SER A 185 9.29 13.32 -46.91
C SER A 185 7.84 13.46 -46.47
N PRO A 186 7.59 13.44 -45.15
CA PRO A 186 6.28 13.85 -44.67
C PRO A 186 6.14 15.36 -44.78
N THR A 187 5.14 15.80 -45.53
CA THR A 187 4.65 17.17 -45.57
C THR A 187 4.25 17.54 -44.12
N ALA A 188 4.89 18.58 -43.57
CA ALA A 188 4.56 19.11 -42.28
C ALA A 188 3.08 19.60 -42.27
N PRO A 189 2.31 19.32 -41.21
CA PRO A 189 1.01 19.92 -41.07
C PRO A 189 1.19 21.42 -40.83
N SER A 190 0.47 22.24 -41.63
CA SER A 190 0.44 23.70 -41.51
C SER A 190 0.05 24.09 -40.10
N GLY A 191 0.93 24.74 -39.39
CA GLY A 191 0.67 25.25 -38.06
C GLY A 191 -0.44 26.33 -38.11
N THR A 192 -1.50 26.10 -37.41
CA THR A 192 -2.52 27.13 -37.13
C THR A 192 -1.91 28.12 -36.13
N SER A 193 -1.49 29.29 -36.60
CA SER A 193 -1.04 30.37 -35.73
C SER A 193 -2.27 31.06 -35.15
N ILE A 194 -2.43 31.02 -33.82
CA ILE A 194 -3.40 31.83 -33.11
C ILE A 194 -2.75 33.19 -32.86
N SER A 195 -3.21 34.22 -33.60
CA SER A 195 -2.84 35.61 -33.38
C SER A 195 -3.60 36.12 -32.15
N ALA A 196 -2.86 36.56 -31.13
CA ALA A 196 -3.45 37.32 -30.03
C ALA A 196 -3.92 38.67 -30.52
N GLY A 197 -5.23 38.92 -30.47
CA GLY A 197 -5.83 40.21 -30.78
C GLY A 197 -5.37 41.26 -29.79
N GLY A 198 -4.68 42.31 -30.30
CA GLY A 198 -4.28 43.45 -29.51
C GLY A 198 -5.50 44.30 -29.13
N SER A 199 -5.76 44.49 -27.85
CA SER A 199 -6.72 45.46 -27.32
C SER A 199 -6.07 46.85 -27.28
N SER A 200 -6.47 47.76 -28.18
CA SER A 200 -6.11 49.16 -28.12
C SER A 200 -7.07 49.89 -27.20
N PHE A 201 -6.57 50.44 -26.11
CA PHE A 201 -7.30 51.42 -25.29
C PHE A 201 -7.07 52.82 -25.86
N GLY A 202 -8.11 53.50 -26.28
CA GLY A 202 -8.08 54.88 -26.67
C GLY A 202 -7.94 55.83 -25.47
N PRO A 203 -7.40 57.07 -25.63
CA PRO A 203 -7.23 58.01 -24.53
C PRO A 203 -8.55 58.58 -24.03
N PRO A 204 -8.63 58.91 -22.74
CA PRO A 204 -9.85 59.54 -22.18
C PRO A 204 -9.96 60.99 -22.59
N ARG A 205 -11.19 61.42 -22.82
CA ARG A 205 -11.57 62.84 -22.98
C ARG A 205 -12.03 63.39 -21.62
#